data_294c2b1f2a73b70ffb13f11e45a6dfdb
#
_entry.id   294c2b1f2a73b70ffb13f11e45a6dfdb
#
_cell.length_a   1.000
_cell.length_b   1.000
_cell.length_c   1.000
_cell.angle_alpha   90.00
_cell.angle_beta   90.00
_cell.angle_gamma   90.00
#
_symmetry.space_group_name_H-M   'P 1'
#
loop_
_entity.id
_entity.type
_entity.pdbx_description
1 polymer ?
#
loop_
_entity_poly.entity_id
_entity_poly.type
_entity_poly.pdbx_seq_one_letter_code
_entity_poly.pdbx_strand_id
1 'polypeptide(L)'
;MEGFSLNCVELQEFQPNRYPFLMIDHIDWVIPGVSAKGHKNLTLNEWYFPKHFPGAPNMPGALQLEAMAQMLTVAITTLPGLKGKVTHALEHKVRFRKEVLPGQTLFIETTVLSWNRGICKGKGVGYTDGEVACEADMLITIPDILDQYLPKK
;
A
#
# COMPACT_ATOMS: atom_id res chain seq x y z
N MET A 1 -0.47 -17.57 11.39
CA MET A 1 0.81 -17.63 10.66
C MET A 1 1.80 -16.69 11.31
N GLU A 2 3.04 -17.08 11.36
CA GLU A 2 4.11 -16.19 11.79
C GLU A 2 4.33 -15.05 10.81
N GLY A 3 4.75 -13.90 11.34
CA GLY A 3 5.12 -12.76 10.55
C GLY A 3 6.55 -12.85 10.02
N PHE A 4 6.86 -12.03 9.04
CA PHE A 4 8.20 -11.91 8.44
C PHE A 4 8.40 -10.54 7.79
N SER A 5 9.63 -10.24 7.45
CA SER A 5 9.99 -9.02 6.72
C SER A 5 10.33 -9.35 5.27
N LEU A 6 10.27 -8.35 4.40
CA LEU A 6 10.66 -8.45 2.99
C LEU A 6 11.49 -7.23 2.59
N ASN A 7 12.65 -7.47 2.01
CA ASN A 7 13.44 -6.39 1.44
C ASN A 7 12.83 -5.89 0.11
N CYS A 8 13.43 -4.88 -0.49
CA CYS A 8 12.88 -4.23 -1.69
C CYS A 8 12.85 -5.15 -2.94
N VAL A 9 13.61 -6.21 -2.96
CA VAL A 9 13.59 -7.20 -4.05
C VAL A 9 12.52 -8.26 -3.78
N GLU A 10 12.50 -8.80 -2.58
CA GLU A 10 11.56 -9.84 -2.14
C GLU A 10 10.11 -9.37 -2.20
N LEU A 11 9.84 -8.11 -1.79
CA LEU A 11 8.46 -7.58 -1.82
C LEU A 11 7.86 -7.56 -3.23
N GLN A 12 8.68 -7.48 -4.27
CA GLN A 12 8.21 -7.47 -5.66
C GLN A 12 7.62 -8.82 -6.08
N GLU A 13 7.88 -9.89 -5.37
CA GLU A 13 7.21 -11.17 -5.61
C GLU A 13 5.73 -11.13 -5.20
N PHE A 14 5.38 -10.26 -4.27
CA PHE A 14 4.02 -10.13 -3.72
C PHE A 14 3.28 -8.91 -4.24
N GLN A 15 4.02 -7.88 -4.67
CA GLN A 15 3.47 -6.64 -5.19
C GLN A 15 3.84 -6.50 -6.67
N PRO A 16 2.86 -6.63 -7.60
CA PRO A 16 3.16 -6.61 -9.04
C PRO A 16 3.45 -5.22 -9.61
N ASN A 17 3.15 -4.14 -8.91
CA ASN A 17 3.52 -2.81 -9.37
C ASN A 17 5.05 -2.66 -9.49
N ARG A 18 5.48 -1.92 -10.50
CA ARG A 18 6.90 -1.62 -10.78
C ARG A 18 7.06 -0.12 -11.01
N TYR A 19 8.31 0.34 -10.97
CA TYR A 19 8.60 1.74 -11.28
C TYR A 19 7.85 2.21 -12.53
N PRO A 20 7.20 3.40 -12.53
CA PRO A 20 7.21 4.40 -11.45
C PRO A 20 6.07 4.28 -10.42
N PHE A 21 5.30 3.20 -10.43
CA PHE A 21 4.12 3.03 -9.58
C PHE A 21 4.35 2.22 -8.30
N LEU A 22 5.51 1.60 -8.11
CA LEU A 22 5.82 0.95 -6.85
C LEU A 22 6.12 2.02 -5.79
N MET A 23 5.25 2.12 -4.79
CA MET A 23 5.27 3.18 -3.77
C MET A 23 5.67 2.69 -2.38
N ILE A 24 6.26 1.50 -2.28
CA ILE A 24 6.78 0.93 -1.04
C ILE A 24 8.17 0.38 -1.30
N ASP A 25 9.09 0.55 -0.34
CA ASP A 25 10.47 0.11 -0.48
C ASP A 25 10.81 -1.10 0.38
N HIS A 26 10.11 -1.28 1.49
CA HIS A 26 10.40 -2.34 2.45
C HIS A 26 9.14 -2.75 3.21
N ILE A 27 9.01 -4.04 3.46
CA ILE A 27 8.02 -4.57 4.40
C ILE A 27 8.74 -4.88 5.70
N ASP A 28 8.52 -4.03 6.70
CA ASP A 28 9.16 -4.16 8.01
C ASP A 28 8.62 -5.39 8.75
N TRP A 29 7.32 -5.64 8.62
CA TRP A 29 6.67 -6.82 9.17
C TRP A 29 5.32 -7.07 8.51
N VAL A 30 5.08 -8.29 8.08
CA VAL A 30 3.78 -8.74 7.56
C VAL A 30 3.33 -9.99 8.30
N ILE A 31 2.06 -10.02 8.69
CA ILE A 31 1.36 -11.20 9.15
C ILE A 31 0.30 -11.49 8.11
N PRO A 32 0.45 -12.55 7.30
CA PRO A 32 -0.46 -12.84 6.20
C PRO A 32 -1.94 -12.85 6.60
N GLY A 33 -2.74 -12.10 5.86
CA GLY A 33 -4.17 -11.97 6.12
C GLY A 33 -4.56 -11.10 7.31
N VAL A 34 -3.61 -10.55 8.03
CA VAL A 34 -3.84 -9.77 9.26
C VAL A 34 -3.37 -8.33 9.12
N SER A 35 -2.10 -8.12 8.83
CA SER A 35 -1.52 -6.78 8.78
C SER A 35 -0.22 -6.76 7.98
N ALA A 36 0.12 -5.59 7.46
CA ALA A 36 1.44 -5.31 6.92
C ALA A 36 1.87 -3.90 7.30
N LYS A 37 3.12 -3.75 7.64
CA LYS A 37 3.74 -2.45 7.89
C LYS A 37 5.12 -2.39 7.24
N GLY A 38 5.49 -1.20 6.82
CA GLY A 38 6.75 -0.95 6.16
C GLY A 38 6.90 0.52 5.82
N HIS A 39 7.71 0.82 4.82
CA HIS A 39 7.99 2.22 4.53
C HIS A 39 8.36 2.48 3.07
N LYS A 40 8.21 3.74 2.69
CA LYS A 40 8.72 4.36 1.48
C LYS A 40 9.74 5.42 1.86
N ASN A 41 10.96 5.30 1.35
CA ASN A 41 11.98 6.33 1.49
C ASN A 41 11.75 7.42 0.43
N LEU A 42 11.72 8.67 0.85
CA LEU A 42 11.44 9.80 -0.04
C LEU A 42 12.69 10.63 -0.24
N THR A 43 13.36 10.40 -1.36
CA THR A 43 14.48 11.24 -1.78
C THR A 43 13.97 12.38 -2.67
N LEU A 44 14.77 13.46 -2.80
CA LEU A 44 14.46 14.53 -3.74
C LEU A 44 14.39 14.04 -5.19
N ASN A 45 14.96 12.89 -5.49
CA ASN A 45 14.99 12.28 -6.82
C ASN A 45 13.73 11.50 -7.20
N GLU A 46 12.71 11.49 -6.36
CA GLU A 46 11.42 10.94 -6.75
C GLU A 46 10.82 11.79 -7.88
N TRP A 47 10.29 11.11 -8.90
CA TRP A 47 9.83 11.76 -10.14
C TRP A 47 8.75 12.82 -9.95
N TYR A 48 7.95 12.73 -8.88
CA TYR A 48 6.83 13.65 -8.65
C TYR A 48 7.24 14.95 -7.95
N PHE A 49 8.34 15.00 -7.20
CA PHE A 49 8.70 16.19 -6.42
C PHE A 49 9.00 17.43 -7.27
N PRO A 50 9.70 17.35 -8.43
CA PRO A 50 9.91 18.54 -9.24
C PRO A 50 8.63 19.12 -9.84
N LYS A 51 7.59 18.30 -9.93
CA LYS A 51 6.32 18.63 -10.60
C LYS A 51 5.21 18.99 -9.63
N HIS A 52 5.36 18.64 -8.38
CA HIS A 52 4.30 18.77 -7.36
C HIS A 52 4.86 19.34 -6.04
N PHE A 53 5.23 20.61 -5.91
CA PHE A 53 5.22 21.59 -7.00
C PHE A 53 6.60 22.22 -7.15
N PRO A 54 6.92 22.90 -8.27
CA PRO A 54 8.20 23.61 -8.40
C PRO A 54 8.45 24.56 -7.22
N GLY A 55 9.57 24.37 -6.51
CA GLY A 55 9.92 25.17 -5.33
C GLY A 55 9.17 24.82 -4.04
N ALA A 56 8.15 23.97 -4.11
CA ALA A 56 7.36 23.51 -2.96
C ALA A 56 7.01 22.02 -3.09
N PRO A 57 8.02 21.13 -3.07
CA PRO A 57 7.79 19.69 -3.30
C PRO A 57 7.07 19.04 -2.13
N ASN A 58 6.05 18.26 -2.45
CA ASN A 58 5.39 17.36 -1.51
C ASN A 58 4.86 16.11 -2.25
N MET A 59 4.76 15.00 -1.54
CA MET A 59 4.23 13.78 -2.11
C MET A 59 2.73 13.93 -2.39
N PRO A 60 2.29 13.73 -3.65
CA PRO A 60 0.86 13.80 -3.96
C PRO A 60 0.03 12.88 -3.06
N GLY A 61 -1.10 13.39 -2.57
CA GLY A 61 -2.01 12.62 -1.73
C GLY A 61 -2.49 11.33 -2.41
N ALA A 62 -2.72 11.38 -3.72
CA ALA A 62 -3.07 10.20 -4.51
C ALA A 62 -1.98 9.11 -4.44
N LEU A 63 -0.71 9.48 -4.39
CA LEU A 63 0.40 8.52 -4.27
C LEU A 63 0.60 8.04 -2.84
N GLN A 64 0.30 8.85 -1.83
CA GLN A 64 0.25 8.40 -0.43
C GLN A 64 -0.82 7.33 -0.25
N LEU A 65 -2.00 7.53 -0.82
CA LEU A 65 -3.08 6.55 -0.83
C LEU A 65 -2.66 5.27 -1.56
N GLU A 66 -2.02 5.41 -2.71
CA GLU A 66 -1.48 4.26 -3.47
C GLU A 66 -0.48 3.46 -2.63
N ALA A 67 0.41 4.11 -1.90
CA ALA A 67 1.35 3.45 -1.01
C ALA A 67 0.64 2.63 0.08
N MET A 68 -0.41 3.19 0.68
CA MET A 68 -1.22 2.46 1.67
C MET A 68 -1.96 1.27 1.05
N ALA A 69 -2.51 1.42 -0.15
CA ALA A 69 -3.20 0.34 -0.85
C ALA A 69 -2.23 -0.79 -1.26
N GLN A 70 -1.02 -0.45 -1.69
CA GLN A 70 0.02 -1.43 -2.00
C GLN A 70 0.48 -2.19 -0.75
N MET A 71 0.57 -1.51 0.38
CA MET A 71 0.90 -2.15 1.66
C MET A 71 -0.20 -3.14 2.08
N LEU A 72 -1.46 -2.74 1.97
CA LEU A 72 -2.60 -3.63 2.25
C LEU A 72 -2.63 -4.83 1.29
N THR A 73 -2.30 -4.62 0.02
CA THR A 73 -2.16 -5.70 -0.97
C THR A 73 -1.17 -6.76 -0.49
N VAL A 74 -0.01 -6.36 0.02
CA VAL A 74 1.00 -7.31 0.53
C VAL A 74 0.44 -8.13 1.69
N ALA A 75 -0.38 -7.52 2.56
CA ALA A 75 -1.01 -8.26 3.66
C ALA A 75 -1.87 -9.43 3.19
N ILE A 76 -2.49 -9.33 2.01
CA ILE A 76 -3.32 -10.42 1.46
C ILE A 76 -2.59 -11.30 0.45
N THR A 77 -1.66 -10.76 -0.34
CA THR A 77 -0.91 -11.56 -1.32
C THR A 77 0.12 -12.50 -0.69
N THR A 78 0.44 -12.28 0.57
CA THR A 78 1.24 -13.22 1.38
C THR A 78 0.45 -14.42 1.89
N LEU A 79 -0.87 -14.43 1.75
CA LEU A 79 -1.67 -15.62 1.99
C LEU A 79 -1.35 -16.73 0.98
N PRO A 80 -1.46 -18.02 1.37
CA PRO A 80 -1.21 -19.13 0.46
C PRO A 80 -2.01 -19.02 -0.85
N GLY A 81 -1.34 -19.21 -1.97
CA GLY A 81 -1.96 -19.21 -3.31
C GLY A 81 -2.22 -17.82 -3.91
N LEU A 82 -1.90 -16.73 -3.21
CA LEU A 82 -2.19 -15.37 -3.68
C LEU A 82 -0.96 -14.56 -4.08
N LYS A 83 0.22 -15.17 -4.03
CA LYS A 83 1.49 -14.50 -4.34
C LYS A 83 1.46 -13.83 -5.72
N GLY A 84 1.75 -12.54 -5.76
CA GLY A 84 1.82 -11.76 -6.99
C GLY A 84 0.50 -11.52 -7.71
N LYS A 85 -0.62 -11.82 -7.10
CA LYS A 85 -1.94 -11.54 -7.67
C LYS A 85 -2.16 -10.04 -7.82
N VAL A 86 -2.78 -9.66 -8.92
CA VAL A 86 -3.17 -8.27 -9.18
C VAL A 86 -4.35 -7.89 -8.30
N THR A 87 -4.29 -6.69 -7.73
CA THR A 87 -5.38 -6.10 -6.97
C THR A 87 -5.91 -4.84 -7.65
N HIS A 88 -7.20 -4.60 -7.50
CA HIS A 88 -7.86 -3.38 -7.95
C HIS A 88 -8.53 -2.66 -6.80
N ALA A 89 -8.51 -1.33 -6.84
CA ALA A 89 -9.27 -0.51 -5.90
C ALA A 89 -10.76 -0.57 -6.22
N LEU A 90 -11.59 -0.72 -5.19
CA LEU A 90 -13.04 -0.63 -5.31
C LEU A 90 -13.56 0.69 -4.72
N GLU A 91 -13.10 1.03 -3.53
CA GLU A 91 -13.54 2.24 -2.82
C GLU A 91 -12.50 2.63 -1.78
N HIS A 92 -12.18 3.91 -1.71
CA HIS A 92 -11.30 4.43 -0.67
C HIS A 92 -11.85 5.73 -0.09
N LYS A 93 -11.71 5.87 1.22
CA LYS A 93 -11.93 7.11 1.94
C LYS A 93 -10.63 7.48 2.64
N VAL A 94 -10.05 8.61 2.26
CA VAL A 94 -8.74 9.04 2.74
C VAL A 94 -8.81 10.42 3.39
N ARG A 95 -8.00 10.62 4.43
CA ARG A 95 -7.78 11.91 5.06
C ARG A 95 -6.29 12.22 5.08
N PHE A 96 -5.95 13.42 4.68
CA PHE A 96 -4.59 13.96 4.72
C PHE A 96 -4.46 14.92 5.91
N ARG A 97 -3.46 14.68 6.76
CA ARG A 97 -3.26 15.43 7.99
C ARG A 97 -2.12 16.43 7.91
N LYS A 98 -1.09 16.12 7.12
CA LYS A 98 0.08 16.97 6.90
C LYS A 98 0.76 16.63 5.60
N GLU A 99 1.59 17.56 5.12
CA GLU A 99 2.43 17.34 3.95
C GLU A 99 3.48 16.26 4.20
N VAL A 100 3.80 15.51 3.16
CA VAL A 100 4.86 14.52 3.14
C VAL A 100 5.96 15.04 2.19
N LEU A 101 7.15 15.26 2.73
CA LEU A 101 8.20 16.04 2.10
C LEU A 101 9.39 15.19 1.68
N PRO A 102 10.18 15.63 0.67
CA PRO A 102 11.44 14.96 0.35
C PRO A 102 12.38 14.97 1.55
N GLY A 103 13.15 13.91 1.71
CA GLY A 103 14.03 13.69 2.85
C GLY A 103 13.37 13.00 4.03
N GLN A 104 12.05 12.85 4.03
CA GLN A 104 11.32 12.08 5.03
C GLN A 104 11.20 10.61 4.64
N THR A 105 10.82 9.78 5.58
CA THR A 105 10.39 8.40 5.35
C THR A 105 8.91 8.32 5.67
N LEU A 106 8.11 7.80 4.74
CA LEU A 106 6.70 7.51 4.97
C LEU A 106 6.58 6.09 5.52
N PHE A 107 6.30 5.98 6.82
CA PHE A 107 5.98 4.71 7.45
C PHE A 107 4.50 4.41 7.27
N ILE A 108 4.18 3.18 6.94
CA ILE A 108 2.81 2.76 6.60
C ILE A 108 2.46 1.54 7.43
N GLU A 109 1.31 1.60 8.08
CA GLU A 109 0.72 0.46 8.77
C GLU A 109 -0.65 0.18 8.20
N THR A 110 -0.91 -1.08 7.87
CA THR A 110 -2.20 -1.53 7.37
C THR A 110 -2.73 -2.69 8.18
N THR A 111 -4.06 -2.75 8.31
CA THR A 111 -4.76 -3.82 9.02
C THR A 111 -5.87 -4.35 8.12
N VAL A 112 -5.92 -5.66 7.98
CA VAL A 112 -7.02 -6.35 7.29
C VAL A 112 -8.20 -6.45 8.26
N LEU A 113 -9.32 -5.85 7.90
CA LEU A 113 -10.57 -5.95 8.69
C LEU A 113 -11.41 -7.14 8.27
N SER A 114 -11.42 -7.44 6.96
CA SER A 114 -12.04 -8.64 6.42
C SER A 114 -11.42 -9.04 5.10
N TRP A 115 -11.36 -10.34 4.86
CA TRP A 115 -10.97 -10.91 3.58
C TRP A 115 -11.98 -12.00 3.24
N ASN A 116 -12.76 -11.81 2.20
CA ASN A 116 -13.80 -12.75 1.79
C ASN A 116 -14.08 -12.66 0.30
N ARG A 117 -14.04 -13.81 -0.37
CA ARG A 117 -14.43 -13.97 -1.79
C ARG A 117 -13.74 -12.99 -2.74
N GLY A 118 -12.46 -12.72 -2.49
CA GLY A 118 -11.66 -11.82 -3.31
C GLY A 118 -11.80 -10.35 -2.97
N ILE A 119 -12.50 -9.99 -1.89
CA ILE A 119 -12.64 -8.61 -1.43
C ILE A 119 -11.99 -8.45 -0.06
N CYS A 120 -11.11 -7.46 0.04
CA CYS A 120 -10.45 -7.06 1.27
C CYS A 120 -10.92 -5.69 1.71
N LYS A 121 -11.43 -5.61 2.93
CA LYS A 121 -11.65 -4.35 3.62
C LYS A 121 -10.49 -4.15 4.60
N GLY A 122 -9.88 -2.97 4.57
CA GLY A 122 -8.73 -2.68 5.43
C GLY A 122 -8.61 -1.22 5.79
N LYS A 123 -7.69 -0.95 6.71
CA LYS A 123 -7.31 0.40 7.13
C LYS A 123 -5.82 0.60 6.90
N GLY A 124 -5.45 1.84 6.59
CA GLY A 124 -4.07 2.26 6.47
C GLY A 124 -3.82 3.57 7.20
N VAL A 125 -2.63 3.70 7.75
CA VAL A 125 -2.14 4.94 8.36
C VAL A 125 -0.72 5.16 7.88
N GLY A 126 -0.43 6.37 7.42
CA GLY A 126 0.91 6.83 7.05
C GLY A 126 1.46 7.81 8.06
N TYR A 127 2.72 7.65 8.43
CA TYR A 127 3.41 8.48 9.42
C TYR A 127 4.68 9.07 8.82
N THR A 128 4.95 10.32 9.15
CA THR A 128 6.27 10.95 8.94
C THR A 128 6.70 11.63 10.24
N ASP A 129 7.96 11.46 10.61
CA ASP A 129 8.52 12.04 11.84
C ASP A 129 7.67 11.75 13.10
N GLY A 130 7.11 10.55 13.19
CA GLY A 130 6.29 10.11 14.31
C GLY A 130 4.86 10.67 14.36
N GLU A 131 4.45 11.45 13.35
CA GLU A 131 3.12 12.04 13.27
C GLU A 131 2.30 11.45 12.14
N VAL A 132 1.00 11.33 12.33
CA VAL A 132 0.07 10.87 11.28
C VAL A 132 0.06 11.88 10.13
N ALA A 133 0.43 11.43 8.94
CA ALA A 133 0.37 12.22 7.72
C ALA A 133 -0.90 11.96 6.92
N CYS A 134 -1.36 10.72 6.89
CA CYS A 134 -2.56 10.30 6.17
C CYS A 134 -3.17 9.06 6.80
N GLU A 135 -4.45 8.86 6.56
CA GLU A 135 -5.16 7.66 6.99
C GLU A 135 -6.27 7.33 5.99
N ALA A 136 -6.55 6.06 5.81
CA ALA A 136 -7.54 5.60 4.84
C ALA A 136 -8.34 4.39 5.32
N ASP A 137 -9.61 4.37 4.92
CA ASP A 137 -10.42 3.17 4.85
C ASP A 137 -10.41 2.70 3.41
N MET A 138 -10.07 1.43 3.18
CA MET A 138 -9.82 0.90 1.84
C MET A 138 -10.63 -0.37 1.58
N LEU A 139 -11.09 -0.48 0.35
CA LEU A 139 -11.73 -1.67 -0.18
C LEU A 139 -11.04 -2.03 -1.48
N ILE A 140 -10.37 -3.19 -1.50
CA ILE A 140 -9.64 -3.69 -2.66
C ILE A 140 -10.12 -5.10 -3.02
N THR A 141 -9.88 -5.51 -4.24
CA THR A 141 -10.23 -6.86 -4.70
C THR A 141 -9.07 -7.51 -5.43
N ILE A 142 -9.02 -8.83 -5.36
CA ILE A 142 -8.26 -9.66 -6.30
C ILE A 142 -9.27 -10.18 -7.34
N PRO A 143 -9.30 -9.61 -8.56
CA PRO A 143 -10.30 -9.97 -9.57
C PRO A 143 -10.34 -11.46 -9.88
N ASP A 144 -9.19 -12.11 -9.97
CA ASP A 144 -9.11 -13.56 -10.23
C ASP A 144 -9.88 -14.40 -9.22
N ILE A 145 -9.98 -13.94 -7.98
CA ILE A 145 -10.73 -14.62 -6.93
C ILE A 145 -12.20 -14.20 -6.98
N LEU A 146 -12.45 -12.90 -7.07
CA LEU A 146 -13.82 -12.35 -7.10
C LEU A 146 -14.63 -12.94 -8.25
N ASP A 147 -14.05 -13.06 -9.44
CA ASP A 147 -14.72 -13.55 -10.64
C ASP A 147 -15.28 -14.99 -10.47
N GLN A 148 -14.70 -15.78 -9.57
CA GLN A 148 -15.18 -17.13 -9.25
C GLN A 148 -16.54 -17.12 -8.55
N TYR A 149 -16.91 -16.00 -7.94
CA TYR A 149 -18.14 -15.83 -7.16
C TYR A 149 -19.19 -14.97 -7.84
N LEU A 150 -18.85 -14.36 -8.98
CA LEU A 150 -19.80 -13.55 -9.76
C LEU A 150 -20.66 -14.45 -10.66
N PRO A 151 -21.90 -14.03 -10.97
CA PRO A 151 -22.75 -14.75 -11.93
C PRO A 151 -22.03 -14.86 -13.28
N LYS A 152 -22.05 -16.05 -13.86
CA LYS A 152 -21.59 -16.23 -15.24
C LYS A 152 -22.56 -15.52 -16.17
N LYS A 153 -22.05 -14.67 -17.02
CA LYS A 153 -22.83 -14.03 -18.09
C LYS A 153 -23.16 -15.03 -19.19
#